data_b837d1fa9d7831ec02b046b86100433b
#
_entry.id   b837d1fa9d7831ec02b046b86100433b
#
_cell.length_a   1.000
_cell.length_b   1.000
_cell.length_c   1.000
_cell.angle_alpha   90.00
_cell.angle_beta   90.00
_cell.angle_gamma   90.00
#
_symmetry.space_group_name_H-M   'P 1'
#
loop_
_entity.id
_entity.type
_entity.pdbx_description
1 polymer ?
#
loop_
_entity_poly.entity_id
_entity_poly.type
_entity_poly.pdbx_seq_one_letter_code
_entity_poly.pdbx_strand_id
1 'polypeptide(L)'
;MVLELTDPSYSIFPLISYFYLFTLSVPVVNVALKGVANQSSLHGDGHAHNAIDGNRESDFFKLFCTHTEHETNPWWRVDLLDMYRVTAVIITNRGDCCPERLDGAEIRIGKSLENNGINNPRCVVISNIPAGQTNNFQCNEMEGRYVVVLIPGQDKVLTLCEFEVYGTPAVNVALKGVANQSSLHEYGQAQNAIDGNRESDFFKLLCTHTEHETNPWWRVDLLDMYRVTAVIITNRGDCCPERLDGAEIRIGNSLENNGINNPRCVVISNIPAGQTNTFQCNEMEGRYVVVLIPGQDKVLTLCELEVYGTTAGNHL
;
A
#
# COMPACT_ATOMS: atom_id res chain seq x y z
N MET A 1 -28.69 59.96 57.77
CA MET A 1 -27.88 58.78 58.08
C MET A 1 -27.83 57.94 56.82
N VAL A 2 -26.77 58.15 56.03
CA VAL A 2 -26.55 57.56 54.73
C VAL A 2 -25.67 56.35 54.96
N LEU A 3 -26.14 55.19 54.51
CA LEU A 3 -25.32 53.94 54.44
C LEU A 3 -25.04 53.64 52.97
N GLU A 4 -23.79 53.86 52.60
CA GLU A 4 -23.22 53.40 51.34
C GLU A 4 -23.07 51.86 51.38
N LEU A 5 -23.59 51.17 50.34
CA LEU A 5 -23.30 49.77 50.07
C LEU A 5 -22.31 49.69 48.97
N THR A 6 -21.15 49.22 49.30
CA THR A 6 -20.03 48.95 48.35
C THR A 6 -20.29 47.71 47.55
N ASP A 7 -20.08 47.80 46.24
CA ASP A 7 -20.15 46.78 45.20
C ASP A 7 -19.01 45.78 45.31
N PRO A 8 -19.23 44.45 45.30
CA PRO A 8 -18.16 43.45 45.13
C PRO A 8 -17.99 43.13 43.66
N SER A 9 -16.89 43.60 43.08
CA SER A 9 -16.41 43.25 41.75
C SER A 9 -16.24 41.74 41.58
N TYR A 10 -17.06 41.11 40.72
CA TYR A 10 -16.85 39.75 40.26
C TYR A 10 -15.73 39.70 39.24
N SER A 11 -14.60 39.15 39.65
CA SER A 11 -13.49 38.79 38.80
C SER A 11 -13.85 37.51 38.02
N ILE A 12 -14.13 37.64 36.71
CA ILE A 12 -14.32 36.50 35.80
C ILE A 12 -12.91 36.03 35.38
N PHE A 13 -12.45 34.93 35.96
CA PHE A 13 -11.28 34.21 35.44
C PHE A 13 -11.72 33.42 34.20
N PRO A 14 -11.06 33.59 33.04
CA PRO A 14 -11.31 32.72 31.90
C PRO A 14 -10.75 31.33 32.21
N LEU A 15 -11.63 30.32 32.23
CA LEU A 15 -11.25 28.93 32.22
C LEU A 15 -10.59 28.61 30.87
N ILE A 16 -9.26 28.68 30.84
CA ILE A 16 -8.48 28.15 29.73
C ILE A 16 -8.49 26.64 29.89
N SER A 17 -9.40 25.98 29.15
CA SER A 17 -9.37 24.52 28.98
C SER A 17 -8.14 24.15 28.13
N TYR A 18 -7.11 23.64 28.79
CA TYR A 18 -6.00 22.97 28.11
C TYR A 18 -6.54 21.67 27.50
N PHE A 19 -6.87 21.69 26.21
CA PHE A 19 -6.96 20.48 25.44
C PHE A 19 -5.55 19.90 25.29
N TYR A 20 -5.19 18.94 26.14
CA TYR A 20 -4.07 18.05 25.87
C TYR A 20 -4.41 17.22 24.64
N LEU A 21 -3.92 17.63 23.48
CA LEU A 21 -3.82 16.76 22.32
C LEU A 21 -2.84 15.63 22.71
N PHE A 22 -3.38 14.51 23.18
CA PHE A 22 -2.63 13.27 23.22
C PHE A 22 -2.38 12.87 21.76
N THR A 23 -1.25 13.28 21.21
CA THR A 23 -0.71 12.61 20.04
C THR A 23 -0.35 11.19 20.47
N LEU A 24 -1.20 10.23 20.19
CA LEU A 24 -0.84 8.82 20.27
C LEU A 24 0.32 8.62 19.27
N SER A 25 1.54 8.65 19.77
CA SER A 25 2.68 8.22 18.97
C SER A 25 2.49 6.73 18.71
N VAL A 26 2.12 6.38 17.49
CA VAL A 26 2.13 4.99 17.03
C VAL A 26 3.57 4.50 17.23
N PRO A 27 3.81 3.42 17.99
CA PRO A 27 5.16 2.91 18.16
C PRO A 27 5.74 2.59 16.77
N VAL A 28 6.95 3.09 16.51
CA VAL A 28 7.68 2.81 15.28
C VAL A 28 8.10 1.35 15.31
N VAL A 29 7.38 0.50 14.59
CA VAL A 29 7.58 -0.96 14.55
C VAL A 29 8.28 -1.33 13.25
N ASN A 30 9.26 -2.26 13.33
CA ASN A 30 9.82 -2.90 12.14
C ASN A 30 8.74 -3.81 11.50
N VAL A 31 8.15 -3.34 10.41
CA VAL A 31 7.05 -4.07 9.74
C VAL A 31 7.57 -5.22 8.86
N ALA A 32 8.88 -5.27 8.56
CA ALA A 32 9.48 -6.36 7.78
C ALA A 32 9.46 -7.70 8.54
N LEU A 33 9.48 -7.69 9.87
CA LEU A 33 9.44 -8.91 10.71
C LEU A 33 8.24 -9.83 10.46
N LYS A 34 7.14 -9.29 9.95
CA LYS A 34 5.93 -10.05 9.62
C LYS A 34 5.84 -10.39 8.13
N GLY A 35 6.77 -9.89 7.34
CA GLY A 35 6.78 -10.00 5.90
C GLY A 35 7.20 -11.38 5.39
N VAL A 36 7.13 -11.53 4.07
CA VAL A 36 7.62 -12.71 3.35
C VAL A 36 8.75 -12.30 2.43
N ALA A 37 9.97 -12.79 2.71
CA ALA A 37 11.14 -12.47 1.92
C ALA A 37 11.39 -13.50 0.80
N ASN A 38 11.88 -13.00 -0.34
CA ASN A 38 12.32 -13.78 -1.50
C ASN A 38 13.59 -13.16 -2.08
N GLN A 39 14.37 -13.95 -2.80
CA GLN A 39 15.56 -13.49 -3.50
C GLN A 39 15.74 -14.20 -4.85
N SER A 40 16.56 -13.62 -5.73
CA SER A 40 16.75 -14.08 -7.10
C SER A 40 17.37 -15.49 -7.20
N SER A 41 18.29 -15.81 -6.29
CA SER A 41 18.96 -17.12 -6.20
C SER A 41 19.40 -17.38 -4.77
N LEU A 42 19.80 -18.63 -4.47
CA LEU A 42 20.24 -19.05 -3.14
C LEU A 42 21.65 -19.65 -3.21
N HIS A 43 22.58 -19.06 -2.45
CA HIS A 43 23.91 -19.63 -2.21
C HIS A 43 24.03 -20.14 -0.78
N GLY A 44 24.29 -21.44 -0.61
CA GLY A 44 24.42 -22.09 0.69
C GLY A 44 23.19 -21.89 1.57
N ASP A 45 23.41 -21.55 2.82
CA ASP A 45 22.35 -21.31 3.81
C ASP A 45 21.90 -19.84 3.88
N GLY A 46 22.25 -19.04 2.86
CA GLY A 46 21.93 -17.60 2.79
C GLY A 46 20.48 -17.31 2.38
N HIS A 47 19.51 -17.85 3.13
CA HIS A 47 18.08 -17.73 2.81
C HIS A 47 17.53 -16.29 2.93
N ALA A 48 16.57 -15.94 2.08
CA ALA A 48 16.00 -14.59 2.04
C ALA A 48 15.43 -14.11 3.39
N HIS A 49 14.83 -15.01 4.18
CA HIS A 49 14.22 -14.68 5.48
C HIS A 49 15.24 -14.32 6.57
N ASN A 50 16.52 -14.68 6.40
CA ASN A 50 17.57 -14.34 7.37
C ASN A 50 17.74 -12.82 7.53
N ALA A 51 17.33 -12.02 6.55
CA ALA A 51 17.43 -10.57 6.62
C ALA A 51 16.18 -9.88 7.25
N ILE A 52 15.21 -10.64 7.74
CA ILE A 52 14.02 -10.10 8.41
C ILE A 52 13.69 -10.84 9.71
N ASP A 53 14.68 -11.44 10.35
CA ASP A 53 14.51 -12.22 11.59
C ASP A 53 14.64 -11.36 12.86
N GLY A 54 15.00 -10.08 12.73
CA GLY A 54 15.18 -9.12 13.81
C GLY A 54 16.56 -9.19 14.48
N ASN A 55 17.51 -9.93 13.89
CA ASN A 55 18.84 -10.13 14.43
C ASN A 55 19.91 -9.46 13.52
N ARG A 56 20.58 -8.46 14.05
CA ARG A 56 21.67 -7.74 13.35
C ARG A 56 23.04 -8.44 13.41
N GLU A 57 23.07 -9.75 13.71
CA GLU A 57 24.31 -10.51 13.60
C GLU A 57 24.82 -10.48 12.16
N SER A 58 26.04 -10.05 11.97
CA SER A 58 26.61 -9.75 10.66
C SER A 58 27.57 -10.79 10.09
N ASP A 59 27.85 -11.85 10.84
CA ASP A 59 28.68 -12.97 10.41
C ASP A 59 27.82 -13.99 9.61
N PHE A 60 28.10 -14.15 8.33
CA PHE A 60 27.40 -15.09 7.45
C PHE A 60 27.42 -16.53 7.98
N PHE A 61 28.54 -16.96 8.57
CA PHE A 61 28.69 -18.33 9.07
C PHE A 61 27.84 -18.64 10.30
N LYS A 62 27.20 -17.61 10.89
CA LYS A 62 26.21 -17.78 11.95
C LYS A 62 24.77 -17.90 11.41
N LEU A 63 24.59 -17.93 10.09
CA LEU A 63 23.33 -18.17 9.38
C LEU A 63 22.29 -17.04 9.49
N PHE A 64 22.71 -15.81 9.78
CA PHE A 64 21.82 -14.64 9.89
C PHE A 64 21.89 -13.69 8.67
N CYS A 65 22.61 -14.06 7.62
CA CYS A 65 22.71 -13.23 6.42
C CYS A 65 22.12 -13.96 5.20
N THR A 66 21.63 -13.19 4.24
CA THR A 66 21.24 -13.68 2.92
C THR A 66 22.44 -13.81 2.00
N HIS A 67 22.31 -14.60 0.94
CA HIS A 67 23.35 -14.70 -0.10
C HIS A 67 22.77 -15.20 -1.41
N THR A 68 22.88 -14.39 -2.48
CA THR A 68 22.57 -14.82 -3.83
C THR A 68 23.77 -15.50 -4.49
N GLU A 69 23.56 -16.24 -5.56
CA GLU A 69 24.65 -16.67 -6.44
C GLU A 69 25.27 -15.47 -7.19
N HIS A 70 26.36 -15.72 -7.93
CA HIS A 70 26.89 -14.78 -8.91
C HIS A 70 25.97 -14.73 -10.12
N GLU A 71 25.32 -13.59 -10.32
CA GLU A 71 24.33 -13.43 -11.40
C GLU A 71 24.23 -11.99 -11.92
N THR A 72 23.41 -11.79 -12.94
CA THR A 72 23.12 -10.46 -13.47
C THR A 72 21.95 -9.85 -12.74
N ASN A 73 22.15 -8.67 -12.12
CA ASN A 73 21.12 -7.92 -11.39
C ASN A 73 20.48 -8.73 -10.25
N PRO A 74 21.27 -9.33 -9.30
CA PRO A 74 20.69 -10.02 -8.16
C PRO A 74 19.78 -9.10 -7.36
N TRP A 75 18.69 -9.67 -6.86
CA TRP A 75 17.70 -8.94 -6.05
C TRP A 75 17.28 -9.74 -4.81
N TRP A 76 16.91 -9.00 -3.80
CA TRP A 76 16.21 -9.47 -2.61
C TRP A 76 14.96 -8.60 -2.42
N ARG A 77 13.88 -9.17 -1.89
CA ARG A 77 12.59 -8.49 -1.71
C ARG A 77 11.86 -8.97 -0.48
N VAL A 78 11.20 -8.05 0.22
CA VAL A 78 10.19 -8.36 1.22
C VAL A 78 8.80 -7.89 0.75
N ASP A 79 7.81 -8.78 0.87
CA ASP A 79 6.39 -8.47 0.83
C ASP A 79 5.93 -8.13 2.25
N LEU A 80 5.52 -6.91 2.51
CA LEU A 80 5.06 -6.44 3.82
C LEU A 80 3.64 -6.92 4.14
N LEU A 81 3.00 -7.64 3.21
CA LEU A 81 1.64 -8.21 3.26
C LEU A 81 0.53 -7.15 3.19
N ASP A 82 0.81 -5.91 3.51
CA ASP A 82 -0.12 -4.79 3.47
C ASP A 82 0.57 -3.52 2.94
N MET A 83 -0.21 -2.48 2.70
CA MET A 83 0.28 -1.19 2.22
C MET A 83 0.81 -0.35 3.37
N TYR A 84 2.03 0.16 3.22
CA TYR A 84 2.68 1.06 4.18
C TYR A 84 3.15 2.35 3.52
N ARG A 85 3.17 3.44 4.30
CA ARG A 85 3.97 4.63 4.04
C ARG A 85 5.31 4.42 4.72
N VAL A 86 6.31 4.04 3.93
CA VAL A 86 7.65 3.70 4.41
C VAL A 86 8.43 4.98 4.63
N THR A 87 8.75 5.27 5.89
CA THR A 87 9.54 6.44 6.28
C THR A 87 11.03 6.18 6.22
N ALA A 88 11.44 4.98 6.64
CA ALA A 88 12.85 4.61 6.69
C ALA A 88 13.06 3.11 6.45
N VAL A 89 14.25 2.80 5.93
CA VAL A 89 14.77 1.45 5.82
C VAL A 89 16.11 1.39 6.52
N ILE A 90 16.36 0.34 7.32
CA ILE A 90 17.63 0.11 8.00
C ILE A 90 18.24 -1.17 7.47
N ILE A 91 19.53 -1.14 7.15
CA ILE A 91 20.27 -2.28 6.60
C ILE A 91 21.51 -2.53 7.45
N THR A 92 21.71 -3.79 7.85
CA THR A 92 22.97 -4.28 8.42
C THR A 92 23.75 -5.02 7.34
N ASN A 93 24.97 -4.53 7.05
CA ASN A 93 25.85 -5.14 6.06
C ASN A 93 26.62 -6.33 6.64
N ARG A 94 27.00 -7.26 5.78
CA ARG A 94 27.83 -8.41 6.13
C ARG A 94 29.17 -7.98 6.75
N GLY A 95 29.56 -8.63 7.85
CA GLY A 95 30.71 -8.24 8.67
C GLY A 95 31.96 -9.09 8.50
N ASP A 96 31.80 -10.38 8.15
CA ASP A 96 32.91 -11.31 8.01
C ASP A 96 33.68 -11.14 6.69
N CYS A 97 33.04 -10.65 5.62
CA CYS A 97 33.70 -10.32 4.35
C CYS A 97 32.87 -9.37 3.48
N CYS A 98 33.51 -8.92 2.44
CA CYS A 98 32.92 -8.46 1.18
C CYS A 98 31.87 -7.32 1.34
N PRO A 99 32.15 -6.26 2.13
CA PRO A 99 31.20 -5.18 2.38
C PRO A 99 30.80 -4.41 1.11
N GLU A 100 31.66 -4.43 0.09
CA GLU A 100 31.44 -3.77 -1.20
C GLU A 100 30.29 -4.36 -2.01
N ARG A 101 29.76 -5.52 -1.62
CA ARG A 101 28.63 -6.17 -2.32
C ARG A 101 27.31 -5.39 -2.22
N LEU A 102 27.23 -4.42 -1.31
CA LEU A 102 26.07 -3.50 -1.24
C LEU A 102 26.33 -2.16 -1.95
N ASP A 103 27.56 -1.90 -2.43
CA ASP A 103 27.85 -0.63 -3.10
C ASP A 103 27.12 -0.54 -4.45
N GLY A 104 26.34 0.52 -4.61
CA GLY A 104 25.52 0.73 -5.79
C GLY A 104 24.17 -0.02 -5.77
N ALA A 105 23.85 -0.74 -4.68
CA ALA A 105 22.54 -1.35 -4.54
C ALA A 105 21.44 -0.28 -4.47
N GLU A 106 20.30 -0.55 -5.07
CA GLU A 106 19.14 0.32 -5.09
C GLU A 106 18.04 -0.23 -4.16
N ILE A 107 17.53 0.61 -3.27
CA ILE A 107 16.32 0.32 -2.51
C ILE A 107 15.14 0.86 -3.31
N ARG A 108 14.17 -0.01 -3.62
CA ARG A 108 12.97 0.33 -4.37
C ARG A 108 11.73 -0.04 -3.57
N ILE A 109 10.73 0.85 -3.56
CA ILE A 109 9.51 0.71 -2.77
C ILE A 109 8.32 0.95 -3.69
N GLY A 110 7.32 0.07 -3.64
CA GLY A 110 6.11 0.26 -4.42
C GLY A 110 5.11 -0.88 -4.28
N LYS A 111 4.16 -0.87 -5.20
CA LYS A 111 2.94 -1.68 -5.13
C LYS A 111 2.92 -2.81 -6.13
N SER A 112 3.83 -2.79 -7.11
CA SER A 112 3.88 -3.76 -8.21
C SER A 112 4.86 -4.89 -7.93
N LEU A 113 4.46 -6.11 -8.34
CA LEU A 113 5.35 -7.28 -8.45
C LEU A 113 5.88 -7.49 -9.87
N GLU A 114 5.46 -6.65 -10.82
CA GLU A 114 5.98 -6.73 -12.18
C GLU A 114 7.51 -6.68 -12.17
N ASN A 115 8.13 -7.58 -12.92
CA ASN A 115 9.57 -7.76 -12.92
C ASN A 115 10.15 -7.89 -11.50
N ASN A 116 9.54 -8.72 -10.64
CA ASN A 116 9.91 -8.92 -9.23
C ASN A 116 9.90 -7.64 -8.37
N GLY A 117 9.19 -6.60 -8.81
CA GLY A 117 9.14 -5.30 -8.13
C GLY A 117 10.31 -4.37 -8.45
N ILE A 118 11.21 -4.76 -9.34
CA ILE A 118 12.39 -3.95 -9.75
C ILE A 118 11.97 -2.66 -10.45
N ASN A 119 10.78 -2.63 -11.05
CA ASN A 119 10.24 -1.43 -11.72
C ASN A 119 9.63 -0.41 -10.75
N ASN A 120 9.51 -0.74 -9.46
CA ASN A 120 9.00 0.20 -8.46
C ASN A 120 9.93 1.43 -8.31
N PRO A 121 9.40 2.58 -7.86
CA PRO A 121 10.19 3.78 -7.63
C PRO A 121 11.36 3.55 -6.68
N ARG A 122 12.47 4.24 -6.94
CA ARG A 122 13.69 4.14 -6.14
C ARG A 122 13.67 5.11 -4.96
N CYS A 123 13.87 4.58 -3.75
CA CYS A 123 14.09 5.38 -2.54
C CYS A 123 15.51 5.96 -2.54
N VAL A 124 16.52 5.10 -2.66
CA VAL A 124 17.92 5.49 -2.54
C VAL A 124 18.85 4.53 -3.28
N VAL A 125 20.05 4.98 -3.60
CA VAL A 125 21.20 4.15 -3.97
C VAL A 125 22.11 4.07 -2.76
N ILE A 126 22.47 2.85 -2.36
CA ILE A 126 23.35 2.59 -1.22
C ILE A 126 24.79 2.92 -1.63
N SER A 127 25.49 3.64 -0.79
CA SER A 127 26.91 3.90 -0.92
C SER A 127 27.61 3.53 0.38
N ASN A 128 28.63 2.73 0.28
CA ASN A 128 29.62 2.39 1.30
C ASN A 128 29.07 2.20 2.73
N ILE A 129 28.44 1.05 2.99
CA ILE A 129 28.18 0.59 4.36
C ILE A 129 29.38 -0.27 4.77
N PRO A 130 30.20 0.14 5.76
CA PRO A 130 31.32 -0.69 6.20
C PRO A 130 30.88 -2.06 6.71
N ALA A 131 31.82 -3.01 6.75
CA ALA A 131 31.58 -4.37 7.24
C ALA A 131 30.95 -4.36 8.64
N GLY A 132 29.84 -5.09 8.80
CA GLY A 132 29.09 -5.23 10.04
C GLY A 132 28.37 -3.97 10.53
N GLN A 133 28.39 -2.88 9.77
CA GLN A 133 27.71 -1.66 10.15
C GLN A 133 26.24 -1.63 9.70
N THR A 134 25.46 -0.88 10.44
CA THR A 134 24.04 -0.66 10.19
C THR A 134 23.80 0.78 9.77
N ASN A 135 23.15 1.00 8.64
CA ASN A 135 22.82 2.32 8.12
C ASN A 135 21.30 2.52 7.97
N ASN A 136 20.87 3.75 8.20
CA ASN A 136 19.47 4.17 8.05
C ASN A 136 19.31 5.03 6.80
N PHE A 137 18.30 4.73 5.98
CA PHE A 137 17.94 5.42 4.75
C PHE A 137 16.52 5.98 4.86
N GLN A 138 16.36 7.29 4.67
CA GLN A 138 15.05 7.95 4.67
C GLN A 138 14.38 7.77 3.31
N CYS A 139 13.14 7.27 3.31
CA CYS A 139 12.35 7.00 2.11
C CYS A 139 11.12 7.92 1.96
N ASN A 140 11.02 8.99 2.78
CA ASN A 140 10.07 10.09 2.62
C ASN A 140 8.61 9.64 2.42
N GLU A 141 8.14 8.72 3.25
CA GLU A 141 6.77 8.19 3.22
C GLU A 141 6.36 7.56 1.88
N MET A 142 7.31 6.97 1.16
CA MET A 142 6.98 6.24 -0.05
C MET A 142 5.95 5.15 0.23
N GLU A 143 4.87 5.13 -0.56
CA GLU A 143 3.85 4.11 -0.41
C GLU A 143 4.24 2.83 -1.13
N GLY A 144 4.13 1.70 -0.42
CA GLY A 144 4.40 0.39 -1.01
C GLY A 144 4.06 -0.78 -0.11
N ARG A 145 3.83 -1.92 -0.74
CA ARG A 145 3.73 -3.24 -0.13
C ARG A 145 5.05 -4.00 -0.27
N TYR A 146 5.79 -3.73 -1.35
CA TYR A 146 7.03 -4.43 -1.67
C TYR A 146 8.22 -3.50 -1.50
N VAL A 147 9.22 -3.97 -0.76
CA VAL A 147 10.52 -3.31 -0.66
C VAL A 147 11.57 -4.23 -1.28
N VAL A 148 12.30 -3.72 -2.26
CA VAL A 148 13.26 -4.49 -3.06
C VAL A 148 14.65 -3.89 -2.90
N VAL A 149 15.66 -4.73 -2.75
CA VAL A 149 17.07 -4.37 -2.89
C VAL A 149 17.59 -5.04 -4.16
N LEU A 150 18.16 -4.25 -5.05
CA LEU A 150 18.69 -4.69 -6.35
C LEU A 150 20.12 -4.19 -6.50
N ILE A 151 21.05 -5.05 -6.92
CA ILE A 151 22.36 -4.62 -7.40
C ILE A 151 22.40 -4.66 -8.93
N PRO A 152 22.46 -3.52 -9.62
CA PRO A 152 22.59 -3.51 -11.07
C PRO A 152 23.96 -3.99 -11.53
N GLY A 153 24.01 -4.78 -12.61
CA GLY A 153 25.25 -5.19 -13.28
C GLY A 153 25.39 -6.70 -13.44
N GLN A 154 26.45 -7.09 -14.14
CA GLN A 154 26.79 -8.49 -14.39
C GLN A 154 27.71 -9.01 -13.29
N ASP A 155 27.67 -10.33 -13.04
CA ASP A 155 28.53 -11.04 -12.10
C ASP A 155 28.52 -10.39 -10.69
N LYS A 156 27.33 -10.09 -10.18
CA LYS A 156 27.10 -9.49 -8.86
C LYS A 156 26.61 -10.53 -7.87
N VAL A 157 26.90 -10.28 -6.61
CA VAL A 157 26.38 -11.02 -5.44
C VAL A 157 25.72 -10.03 -4.51
N LEU A 158 24.53 -10.35 -4.00
CA LEU A 158 23.82 -9.56 -2.99
C LEU A 158 23.84 -10.30 -1.65
N THR A 159 24.27 -9.61 -0.59
CA THR A 159 24.24 -10.10 0.79
C THR A 159 23.63 -9.06 1.72
N LEU A 160 22.73 -9.48 2.60
CA LEU A 160 22.08 -8.66 3.64
C LEU A 160 22.07 -9.46 4.94
N CYS A 161 22.42 -8.87 6.08
CA CYS A 161 22.35 -9.57 7.37
C CYS A 161 21.13 -9.15 8.20
N GLU A 162 20.64 -7.93 8.03
CA GLU A 162 19.31 -7.52 8.52
C GLU A 162 18.76 -6.40 7.65
N PHE A 163 17.45 -6.43 7.43
CA PHE A 163 16.70 -5.44 6.67
C PHE A 163 15.42 -5.07 7.40
N GLU A 164 15.38 -3.86 7.92
CA GLU A 164 14.27 -3.37 8.70
C GLU A 164 13.50 -2.31 7.90
N VAL A 165 12.18 -2.35 7.98
CA VAL A 165 11.30 -1.36 7.34
C VAL A 165 10.47 -0.66 8.41
N TYR A 166 10.53 0.65 8.40
CA TYR A 166 9.78 1.49 9.31
C TYR A 166 8.80 2.37 8.55
N GLY A 167 7.55 2.37 9.00
CA GLY A 167 6.48 3.11 8.36
C GLY A 167 5.16 2.99 9.11
N THR A 168 4.16 3.67 8.61
CA THR A 168 2.78 3.58 9.09
C THR A 168 1.93 2.85 8.07
N PRO A 169 0.91 2.08 8.48
CA PRO A 169 -0.05 1.52 7.52
C PRO A 169 -0.63 2.63 6.63
N ALA A 170 -0.66 2.40 5.33
CA ALA A 170 -1.35 3.31 4.42
C ALA A 170 -2.88 3.21 4.67
N VAL A 171 -3.55 4.33 4.65
CA VAL A 171 -5.00 4.36 4.94
C VAL A 171 -5.77 4.02 3.67
N ASN A 172 -6.59 2.96 3.73
CA ASN A 172 -7.63 2.72 2.71
C ASN A 172 -8.74 3.76 2.89
N VAL A 173 -8.76 4.78 2.02
CA VAL A 173 -9.73 5.88 2.12
C VAL A 173 -11.14 5.48 1.66
N ALA A 174 -11.29 4.35 0.94
CA ALA A 174 -12.60 3.84 0.54
C ALA A 174 -13.46 3.35 1.72
N LEU A 175 -12.84 2.89 2.82
CA LEU A 175 -13.56 2.40 4.02
C LEU A 175 -14.55 3.41 4.63
N LYS A 176 -14.30 4.71 4.44
CA LYS A 176 -15.17 5.79 4.93
C LYS A 176 -16.14 6.28 3.87
N GLY A 177 -16.03 5.76 2.66
CA GLY A 177 -16.78 6.20 1.50
C GLY A 177 -18.22 5.72 1.47
N VAL A 178 -18.95 6.20 0.48
CA VAL A 178 -20.32 5.79 0.19
C VAL A 178 -20.37 5.15 -1.19
N ALA A 179 -20.66 3.85 -1.24
CA ALA A 179 -20.71 3.12 -2.49
C ALA A 179 -22.12 3.08 -3.09
N ASN A 180 -22.17 3.09 -4.43
CA ASN A 180 -23.39 2.93 -5.23
C ASN A 180 -23.07 2.05 -6.46
N GLN A 181 -24.08 1.42 -7.02
CA GLN A 181 -23.96 0.63 -8.25
C GLN A 181 -25.20 0.78 -9.13
N SER A 182 -25.07 0.40 -10.40
CA SER A 182 -26.10 0.59 -11.41
C SER A 182 -27.38 -0.19 -11.14
N SER A 183 -27.27 -1.38 -10.61
CA SER A 183 -28.41 -2.25 -10.22
C SER A 183 -27.99 -3.17 -9.08
N LEU A 184 -28.97 -3.83 -8.46
CA LEU A 184 -28.74 -4.75 -7.35
C LEU A 184 -29.30 -6.13 -7.68
N HIS A 185 -28.45 -7.13 -7.69
CA HIS A 185 -28.83 -8.53 -7.75
C HIS A 185 -28.69 -9.17 -6.37
N GLU A 186 -29.81 -9.71 -5.86
CA GLU A 186 -29.89 -10.37 -4.56
C GLU A 186 -29.27 -9.54 -3.42
N TYR A 187 -28.26 -10.08 -2.74
CA TYR A 187 -27.60 -9.49 -1.57
C TYR A 187 -26.31 -8.74 -1.92
N GLY A 188 -25.98 -8.61 -3.22
CA GLY A 188 -24.74 -8.04 -3.71
C GLY A 188 -24.68 -6.51 -3.64
N GLN A 189 -24.82 -5.94 -2.43
CA GLN A 189 -24.89 -4.49 -2.21
C GLN A 189 -23.55 -3.81 -2.52
N ALA A 190 -23.62 -2.57 -3.01
CA ALA A 190 -22.43 -1.80 -3.38
C ALA A 190 -21.44 -1.62 -2.22
N GLN A 191 -21.93 -1.47 -0.99
CA GLN A 191 -21.12 -1.26 0.21
C GLN A 191 -20.24 -2.47 0.58
N ASN A 192 -20.60 -3.66 0.13
CA ASN A 192 -19.84 -4.88 0.40
C ASN A 192 -18.41 -4.82 -0.15
N ALA A 193 -18.16 -4.01 -1.18
CA ALA A 193 -16.82 -3.87 -1.76
C ALA A 193 -15.93 -2.83 -1.08
N ILE A 194 -16.35 -2.22 0.03
CA ILE A 194 -15.53 -1.27 0.81
C ILE A 194 -15.68 -1.51 2.31
N ASP A 195 -15.88 -2.75 2.73
CA ASP A 195 -16.02 -3.12 4.14
C ASP A 195 -14.69 -3.49 4.81
N GLY A 196 -13.60 -3.56 4.04
CA GLY A 196 -12.25 -3.90 4.49
C GLY A 196 -11.99 -5.41 4.55
N ASN A 197 -12.88 -6.23 4.00
CA ASN A 197 -12.79 -7.68 4.03
C ASN A 197 -12.58 -8.25 2.62
N ARG A 198 -11.43 -8.84 2.38
CA ARG A 198 -11.08 -9.48 1.09
C ARG A 198 -11.65 -10.90 0.92
N GLU A 199 -12.65 -11.28 1.70
CA GLU A 199 -13.37 -12.54 1.47
C GLU A 199 -14.03 -12.52 0.09
N SER A 200 -13.77 -13.55 -0.70
CA SER A 200 -14.11 -13.56 -2.13
C SER A 200 -15.30 -14.45 -2.50
N ASP A 201 -15.90 -15.12 -1.52
CA ASP A 201 -17.08 -15.96 -1.72
C ASP A 201 -18.36 -15.10 -1.63
N PHE A 202 -19.09 -14.98 -2.76
CA PHE A 202 -20.33 -14.21 -2.82
C PHE A 202 -21.39 -14.69 -1.81
N PHE A 203 -21.46 -15.98 -1.57
CA PHE A 203 -22.45 -16.55 -0.64
C PHE A 203 -22.19 -16.21 0.84
N LYS A 204 -21.03 -15.61 1.14
CA LYS A 204 -20.76 -15.02 2.46
C LYS A 204 -21.24 -13.57 2.57
N LEU A 205 -21.92 -13.06 1.54
CA LEU A 205 -22.53 -11.72 1.48
C LEU A 205 -21.53 -10.55 1.51
N LEU A 206 -20.31 -10.79 1.07
CA LEU A 206 -19.22 -9.81 1.11
C LEU A 206 -18.77 -9.34 -0.28
N CYS A 207 -19.51 -9.68 -1.33
CA CYS A 207 -19.24 -9.20 -2.69
C CYS A 207 -20.43 -8.39 -3.22
N THR A 208 -20.17 -7.50 -4.17
CA THR A 208 -21.19 -6.78 -4.93
C THR A 208 -21.72 -7.62 -6.08
N HIS A 209 -22.89 -7.30 -6.60
CA HIS A 209 -23.45 -7.94 -7.80
C HIS A 209 -24.48 -7.04 -8.47
N THR A 210 -24.24 -6.67 -9.74
CA THR A 210 -25.27 -5.99 -10.56
C THR A 210 -26.15 -7.01 -11.26
N GLU A 211 -27.30 -6.58 -11.77
CA GLU A 211 -28.07 -7.37 -12.73
C GLU A 211 -27.33 -7.47 -14.09
N HIS A 212 -27.86 -8.30 -14.98
CA HIS A 212 -27.46 -8.30 -16.38
C HIS A 212 -27.96 -7.03 -17.08
N GLU A 213 -27.05 -6.17 -17.48
CA GLU A 213 -27.40 -4.89 -18.08
C GLU A 213 -26.34 -4.36 -19.04
N THR A 214 -26.60 -3.22 -19.66
CA THR A 214 -25.65 -2.55 -20.55
C THR A 214 -24.80 -1.58 -19.75
N ASN A 215 -23.48 -1.78 -19.80
CA ASN A 215 -22.48 -0.98 -19.12
C ASN A 215 -22.70 -0.89 -17.59
N PRO A 216 -22.82 -2.02 -16.87
CA PRO A 216 -22.92 -1.98 -15.41
C PRO A 216 -21.74 -1.26 -14.78
N TRP A 217 -22.02 -0.51 -13.74
CA TRP A 217 -21.02 0.25 -13.00
C TRP A 217 -21.17 0.11 -11.49
N TRP A 218 -20.09 0.28 -10.81
CA TRP A 218 -19.96 0.45 -9.37
C TRP A 218 -19.12 1.70 -9.10
N ARG A 219 -19.41 2.44 -8.02
CA ARG A 219 -18.72 3.68 -7.69
C ARG A 219 -18.64 3.88 -6.18
N VAL A 220 -17.53 4.44 -5.70
CA VAL A 220 -17.38 4.98 -4.35
C VAL A 220 -17.19 6.50 -4.40
N ASP A 221 -17.91 7.21 -3.53
CA ASP A 221 -17.66 8.60 -3.15
C ASP A 221 -16.71 8.57 -1.96
N LEU A 222 -15.50 9.08 -2.10
CA LEU A 222 -14.48 9.13 -1.06
C LEU A 222 -14.74 10.25 -0.04
N LEU A 223 -15.81 11.06 -0.26
CA LEU A 223 -16.24 12.20 0.56
C LEU A 223 -15.30 13.41 0.52
N ASP A 224 -14.08 13.26 0.07
CA ASP A 224 -13.08 14.31 -0.11
C ASP A 224 -12.27 14.07 -1.39
N MET A 225 -11.50 15.06 -1.81
CA MET A 225 -10.58 14.94 -2.95
C MET A 225 -9.27 14.27 -2.52
N TYR A 226 -8.87 13.26 -3.28
CA TYR A 226 -7.60 12.55 -3.08
C TYR A 226 -6.75 12.54 -4.36
N ARG A 227 -5.44 12.52 -4.18
CA ARG A 227 -4.47 12.08 -5.18
C ARG A 227 -4.35 10.59 -5.04
N VAL A 228 -5.08 9.86 -5.88
CA VAL A 228 -5.17 8.40 -5.82
C VAL A 228 -3.91 7.80 -6.45
N THR A 229 -3.10 7.15 -5.63
CA THR A 229 -1.88 6.48 -6.05
C THR A 229 -2.15 5.07 -6.53
N ALA A 230 -3.06 4.35 -5.86
CA ALA A 230 -3.44 2.99 -6.24
C ALA A 230 -4.90 2.68 -5.91
N VAL A 231 -5.46 1.76 -6.72
CA VAL A 231 -6.70 1.03 -6.45
C VAL A 231 -6.36 -0.45 -6.35
N ILE A 232 -6.86 -1.13 -5.32
CA ILE A 232 -6.70 -2.56 -5.14
C ILE A 232 -8.08 -3.20 -5.27
N ILE A 233 -8.18 -4.29 -6.04
CA ILE A 233 -9.45 -5.01 -6.26
C ILE A 233 -9.26 -6.48 -5.96
N THR A 234 -10.18 -7.04 -5.15
CA THR A 234 -10.33 -8.47 -4.94
C THR A 234 -11.47 -8.99 -5.79
N ASN A 235 -11.15 -9.94 -6.67
CA ASN A 235 -12.12 -10.55 -7.57
C ASN A 235 -12.90 -11.66 -6.87
N ARG A 236 -14.12 -11.91 -7.33
CA ARG A 236 -14.97 -13.00 -6.87
C ARG A 236 -14.29 -14.36 -7.02
N GLY A 237 -14.36 -15.20 -5.98
CA GLY A 237 -13.63 -16.46 -5.89
C GLY A 237 -14.45 -17.72 -6.13
N ASP A 238 -15.75 -17.69 -5.83
CA ASP A 238 -16.64 -18.85 -5.95
C ASP A 238 -17.08 -19.10 -7.40
N CYS A 239 -17.14 -18.07 -8.27
CA CYS A 239 -17.42 -18.21 -9.70
C CYS A 239 -16.98 -16.98 -10.52
N CYS A 240 -17.04 -17.15 -11.82
CA CYS A 240 -17.22 -16.11 -12.83
C CYS A 240 -16.13 -15.01 -12.78
N PRO A 241 -14.82 -15.34 -12.67
CA PRO A 241 -13.75 -14.35 -12.57
C PRO A 241 -13.65 -13.42 -13.80
N GLU A 242 -14.13 -13.88 -14.94
CA GLU A 242 -14.14 -13.14 -16.21
C GLU A 242 -15.04 -11.89 -16.21
N ARG A 243 -15.90 -11.73 -15.21
CA ARG A 243 -16.80 -10.56 -15.08
C ARG A 243 -16.07 -9.24 -14.85
N LEU A 244 -14.80 -9.29 -14.48
CA LEU A 244 -13.92 -8.11 -14.38
C LEU A 244 -13.06 -7.88 -15.61
N ASP A 245 -13.02 -8.81 -16.58
CA ASP A 245 -12.18 -8.67 -17.76
C ASP A 245 -12.71 -7.55 -18.67
N GLY A 246 -11.85 -6.57 -18.93
CA GLY A 246 -12.19 -5.39 -19.71
C GLY A 246 -12.88 -4.29 -18.90
N ALA A 247 -13.08 -4.47 -17.59
CA ALA A 247 -13.58 -3.40 -16.75
C ALA A 247 -12.57 -2.25 -16.65
N GLU A 248 -13.08 -1.02 -16.55
CA GLU A 248 -12.28 0.20 -16.48
C GLU A 248 -12.36 0.81 -15.07
N ILE A 249 -11.22 1.17 -14.52
CA ILE A 249 -11.14 2.01 -13.32
C ILE A 249 -11.05 3.46 -13.78
N ARG A 250 -11.98 4.31 -13.30
CA ARG A 250 -12.03 5.73 -13.63
C ARG A 250 -12.04 6.58 -12.36
N ILE A 251 -11.31 7.69 -12.38
CA ILE A 251 -11.10 8.55 -11.20
C ILE A 251 -11.32 10.01 -11.61
N GLY A 252 -12.08 10.76 -10.81
CA GLY A 252 -12.30 12.18 -11.06
C GLY A 252 -13.34 12.80 -10.13
N ASN A 253 -13.76 14.02 -10.46
CA ASN A 253 -14.62 14.83 -9.60
C ASN A 253 -16.05 14.97 -10.14
N SER A 254 -16.32 14.46 -11.33
CA SER A 254 -17.65 14.58 -11.95
C SER A 254 -18.56 13.41 -11.58
N LEU A 255 -19.83 13.71 -11.32
CA LEU A 255 -20.93 12.74 -11.24
C LEU A 255 -21.75 12.68 -12.55
N GLU A 256 -21.38 13.47 -13.53
CA GLU A 256 -22.03 13.40 -14.85
C GLU A 256 -21.96 11.96 -15.38
N ASN A 257 -23.11 11.46 -15.86
CA ASN A 257 -23.23 10.06 -16.29
C ASN A 257 -22.69 9.07 -15.22
N ASN A 258 -23.07 9.27 -13.95
CA ASN A 258 -22.63 8.46 -12.80
C ASN A 258 -21.08 8.41 -12.61
N GLY A 259 -20.33 9.38 -13.14
CA GLY A 259 -18.88 9.43 -13.07
C GLY A 259 -18.16 8.62 -14.16
N ILE A 260 -18.89 7.99 -15.05
CA ILE A 260 -18.33 7.17 -16.16
C ILE A 260 -17.49 8.03 -17.11
N ASN A 261 -17.74 9.33 -17.20
CA ASN A 261 -17.00 10.25 -18.04
C ASN A 261 -15.66 10.72 -17.41
N ASN A 262 -15.38 10.36 -16.16
CA ASN A 262 -14.11 10.68 -15.54
C ASN A 262 -12.92 10.01 -16.25
N PRO A 263 -11.71 10.57 -16.14
CA PRO A 263 -10.51 9.98 -16.73
C PRO A 263 -10.27 8.54 -16.30
N ARG A 264 -9.79 7.73 -17.24
CA ARG A 264 -9.47 6.31 -17.00
C ARG A 264 -8.08 6.13 -16.43
N CYS A 265 -7.98 5.44 -15.29
CA CYS A 265 -6.74 4.98 -14.71
C CYS A 265 -6.19 3.78 -15.51
N VAL A 266 -7.00 2.72 -15.63
CA VAL A 266 -6.57 1.45 -16.23
C VAL A 266 -7.77 0.68 -16.79
N VAL A 267 -7.49 -0.27 -17.68
CA VAL A 267 -8.39 -1.37 -18.06
C VAL A 267 -7.92 -2.62 -17.32
N ILE A 268 -8.82 -3.28 -16.63
CA ILE A 268 -8.53 -4.51 -15.89
C ILE A 268 -8.38 -5.66 -16.88
N SER A 269 -7.33 -6.43 -16.74
CA SER A 269 -7.12 -7.67 -17.47
C SER A 269 -6.89 -8.80 -16.46
N ASN A 270 -7.62 -9.89 -16.63
CA ASN A 270 -7.48 -11.17 -15.95
C ASN A 270 -7.01 -11.13 -14.48
N ILE A 271 -7.94 -10.87 -13.57
CA ILE A 271 -7.73 -11.17 -12.15
C ILE A 271 -8.29 -12.56 -11.90
N PRO A 272 -7.47 -13.57 -11.56
CA PRO A 272 -7.98 -14.91 -11.28
C PRO A 272 -8.99 -14.92 -10.13
N ALA A 273 -9.81 -15.98 -10.06
CA ALA A 273 -10.81 -16.15 -9.01
C ALA A 273 -10.19 -16.01 -7.61
N GLY A 274 -10.78 -15.16 -6.77
CA GLY A 274 -10.35 -14.91 -5.40
C GLY A 274 -9.03 -14.18 -5.24
N GLN A 275 -8.40 -13.76 -6.32
CA GLN A 275 -7.13 -13.02 -6.25
C GLN A 275 -7.35 -11.51 -6.12
N THR A 276 -6.36 -10.87 -5.54
CA THR A 276 -6.31 -9.43 -5.33
C THR A 276 -5.21 -8.82 -6.20
N ASN A 277 -5.55 -7.82 -7.02
CA ASN A 277 -4.60 -7.11 -7.87
C ASN A 277 -4.55 -5.62 -7.53
N THR A 278 -3.35 -5.04 -7.69
CA THR A 278 -3.08 -3.62 -7.45
C THR A 278 -2.89 -2.88 -8.77
N PHE A 279 -3.61 -1.77 -8.94
CA PHE A 279 -3.55 -0.92 -10.12
C PHE A 279 -2.96 0.45 -9.76
N GLN A 280 -1.90 0.86 -10.47
CA GLN A 280 -1.28 2.17 -10.28
C GLN A 280 -2.09 3.24 -11.01
N CYS A 281 -2.51 4.27 -10.30
CA CYS A 281 -3.29 5.39 -10.86
C CYS A 281 -2.51 6.73 -10.88
N ASN A 282 -1.19 6.70 -10.59
CA ASN A 282 -0.26 7.80 -10.82
C ASN A 282 -0.74 9.16 -10.28
N GLU A 283 -1.22 9.18 -9.04
CA GLU A 283 -1.71 10.39 -8.36
C GLU A 283 -2.88 11.09 -9.07
N MET A 284 -3.71 10.34 -9.78
CA MET A 284 -4.93 10.92 -10.37
C MET A 284 -5.79 11.59 -9.29
N GLU A 285 -6.17 12.85 -9.55
CA GLU A 285 -7.02 13.59 -8.61
C GLU A 285 -8.49 13.24 -8.81
N GLY A 286 -9.17 12.90 -7.70
CA GLY A 286 -10.60 12.63 -7.73
C GLY A 286 -11.22 12.37 -6.37
N ARG A 287 -12.52 12.66 -6.29
CA ARG A 287 -13.40 12.29 -5.20
C ARG A 287 -14.11 10.96 -5.47
N TYR A 288 -14.32 10.62 -6.74
CA TYR A 288 -15.05 9.43 -7.14
C TYR A 288 -14.12 8.44 -7.82
N VAL A 289 -14.21 7.17 -7.38
CA VAL A 289 -13.60 6.03 -8.07
C VAL A 289 -14.72 5.18 -8.62
N VAL A 290 -14.70 4.92 -9.93
CA VAL A 290 -15.73 4.17 -10.65
C VAL A 290 -15.11 2.94 -11.27
N VAL A 291 -15.78 1.80 -11.16
CA VAL A 291 -15.49 0.59 -11.94
C VAL A 291 -16.65 0.38 -12.89
N LEU A 292 -16.35 0.30 -14.16
CA LEU A 292 -17.32 0.15 -15.25
C LEU A 292 -16.91 -1.02 -16.15
N ILE A 293 -17.84 -1.91 -16.51
CA ILE A 293 -17.57 -2.88 -17.57
C ILE A 293 -18.37 -2.53 -18.82
N PRO A 294 -17.70 -2.10 -19.91
CA PRO A 294 -18.39 -1.71 -21.15
C PRO A 294 -19.01 -2.92 -21.86
N GLY A 295 -20.18 -2.73 -22.45
CA GLY A 295 -20.83 -3.72 -23.32
C GLY A 295 -22.27 -4.02 -22.92
N GLN A 296 -22.93 -4.83 -23.76
CA GLN A 296 -24.28 -5.30 -23.52
C GLN A 296 -24.28 -6.62 -22.74
N ASP A 297 -25.32 -6.87 -21.98
CA ASP A 297 -25.54 -8.11 -21.22
C ASP A 297 -24.34 -8.46 -20.31
N LYS A 298 -23.84 -7.46 -19.57
CA LYS A 298 -22.72 -7.60 -18.64
C LYS A 298 -23.20 -7.65 -17.21
N VAL A 299 -22.42 -8.32 -16.37
CA VAL A 299 -22.56 -8.33 -14.91
C VAL A 299 -21.25 -7.85 -14.29
N LEU A 300 -21.33 -6.99 -13.29
CA LEU A 300 -20.16 -6.54 -12.54
C LEU A 300 -20.21 -7.11 -11.12
N THR A 301 -19.12 -7.72 -10.68
CA THR A 301 -18.94 -8.22 -9.31
C THR A 301 -17.60 -7.78 -8.74
N LEU A 302 -17.59 -7.30 -7.50
CA LEU A 302 -16.40 -6.92 -6.73
C LEU A 302 -16.54 -7.47 -5.32
N CYS A 303 -15.50 -8.06 -4.74
CA CYS A 303 -15.55 -8.51 -3.35
C CYS A 303 -14.84 -7.54 -2.40
N GLU A 304 -13.82 -6.81 -2.87
CA GLU A 304 -13.26 -5.66 -2.16
C GLU A 304 -12.64 -4.70 -3.15
N LEU A 305 -12.77 -3.40 -2.88
CA LEU A 305 -12.07 -2.32 -3.56
C LEU A 305 -11.47 -1.37 -2.52
N GLU A 306 -10.17 -1.24 -2.57
CA GLU A 306 -9.42 -0.36 -1.69
C GLU A 306 -8.84 0.80 -2.48
N VAL A 307 -8.83 1.99 -1.91
CA VAL A 307 -8.26 3.20 -2.51
C VAL A 307 -7.17 3.74 -1.62
N TYR A 308 -5.99 3.93 -2.17
CA TYR A 308 -4.84 4.51 -1.49
C TYR A 308 -4.42 5.82 -2.15
N GLY A 309 -4.08 6.79 -1.33
CA GLY A 309 -3.69 8.11 -1.79
C GLY A 309 -3.58 9.10 -0.64
N THR A 310 -3.24 10.34 -0.99
CA THR A 310 -3.16 11.46 -0.07
C THR A 310 -4.29 12.44 -0.34
N THR A 311 -4.75 13.16 0.68
CA THR A 311 -5.70 14.27 0.45
C THR A 311 -5.09 15.27 -0.53
N ALA A 312 -5.84 15.63 -1.55
CA ALA A 312 -5.45 16.74 -2.42
C ALA A 312 -5.60 18.01 -1.58
N GLY A 313 -4.50 18.44 -0.93
CA GLY A 313 -4.52 19.62 -0.08
C GLY A 313 -4.99 20.84 -0.86
N ASN A 314 -5.83 21.66 -0.26
CA ASN A 314 -6.07 23.00 -0.74
C ASN A 314 -4.73 23.73 -0.76
N HIS A 315 -4.16 23.95 -1.93
CA HIS A 315 -3.14 24.96 -2.11
C HIS A 315 -3.83 26.30 -1.86
N LEU A 316 -3.77 26.79 -0.60
CA LEU A 316 -4.04 28.17 -0.25
C LEU A 316 -2.89 29.05 -0.71
#